data_ab017264aa24faf1eb189f3ed96bfc28
#
_entry.id   ab017264aa24faf1eb189f3ed96bfc28
#
_cell.length_a   1.000
_cell.length_b   1.000
_cell.length_c   1.000
_cell.angle_alpha   90.00
_cell.angle_beta   90.00
_cell.angle_gamma   90.00
#
_symmetry.space_group_name_H-M   'P 1'
#
loop_
_entity.id
_entity.type
_entity.pdbx_description
1 polymer ?
#
loop_
_entity_poly.entity_id
_entity_poly.type
_entity_poly.pdbx_seq_one_letter_code
_entity_poly.pdbx_strand_id
1 'polypeptide(L)'
;MNSHQSDDEKSPASSRLQVRADRRRFLGSAAAAAGGLVLGDLTLSSKPAHAQASGAFTDWGWPTPYEQISAKSKQWLESKGWWPLNAAWVVVWSGEEMIGTVLRNQKLLEKRGIETKWQTFVAAGFSNEAFIPGRIQLANTGALGVLALLSNKVPTRALAVHSPGITHAATVPTDSPLKSLSDLKDQKVLKRTAVVGTTTGSTNHFGFIAAAAYLGLKEGQDFTLRSLPPGDLATGPKGVDVYTIWEPHVSFSTEVLKATRLLETLNPYYIYSGYYYTRLEIEENAPDVAQLMTDAFIEAVLWAKANPDAAIAALMEQPAYGRLSKELIQRMSERYLFWPKPTVYYPFDDPNGLWPKEEGRISEWAFTTGASKNRVTDADWLNVRKTSYMANTFKKLGWAVPTRPPFLPKDFAGVGKLPYKPYSAEILTGPAPFPEPGELTKPWTFKGKTYST
;
A
#
# COMPACT_ATOMS: atom_id res chain seq x y z
N MET A 1 -17.03 -38.45 -61.77
CA MET A 1 -15.89 -38.71 -60.87
C MET A 1 -15.69 -37.40 -60.10
N ASN A 2 -16.38 -37.25 -59.00
CA ASN A 2 -16.37 -36.04 -58.16
C ASN A 2 -15.66 -36.36 -56.83
N SER A 3 -14.60 -35.65 -56.54
CA SER A 3 -13.96 -35.68 -55.24
C SER A 3 -14.41 -34.44 -54.45
N HIS A 4 -15.18 -34.65 -53.38
CA HIS A 4 -15.52 -33.64 -52.40
C HIS A 4 -14.32 -33.40 -51.49
N GLN A 5 -13.87 -32.16 -51.42
CA GLN A 5 -13.07 -31.63 -50.33
C GLN A 5 -14.00 -31.12 -49.25
N SER A 6 -13.85 -31.59 -48.02
CA SER A 6 -14.53 -31.10 -46.84
C SER A 6 -13.63 -30.07 -46.14
N ASP A 7 -14.15 -28.84 -46.04
CA ASP A 7 -13.56 -27.79 -45.25
C ASP A 7 -13.83 -28.03 -43.75
N ASP A 8 -12.78 -28.25 -42.97
CA ASP A 8 -12.85 -28.29 -41.51
C ASP A 8 -12.91 -26.89 -40.93
N GLU A 9 -14.11 -26.43 -40.56
CA GLU A 9 -14.33 -25.27 -39.72
C GLU A 9 -13.76 -25.51 -38.32
N LYS A 10 -12.64 -24.88 -38.00
CA LYS A 10 -12.09 -24.85 -36.64
C LYS A 10 -12.96 -23.97 -35.75
N SER A 11 -13.72 -24.62 -34.89
CA SER A 11 -14.56 -24.07 -33.86
C SER A 11 -13.82 -23.18 -32.86
N PRO A 12 -14.43 -22.08 -32.37
CA PRO A 12 -13.81 -21.13 -31.38
C PRO A 12 -13.74 -21.64 -29.95
N ALA A 13 -13.80 -22.97 -29.75
CA ALA A 13 -13.80 -23.57 -28.41
C ALA A 13 -12.40 -23.63 -27.75
N SER A 14 -11.30 -23.52 -28.51
CA SER A 14 -9.95 -23.61 -27.95
C SER A 14 -9.49 -22.38 -27.17
N SER A 15 -9.99 -21.18 -27.54
CA SER A 15 -9.63 -19.94 -26.83
C SER A 15 -10.31 -19.82 -25.46
N ARG A 16 -11.49 -20.44 -25.28
CA ARG A 16 -12.19 -20.44 -23.97
C ARG A 16 -11.59 -21.40 -22.95
N LEU A 17 -10.90 -22.43 -23.39
CA LEU A 17 -10.23 -23.39 -22.50
C LEU A 17 -8.90 -22.84 -21.97
N GLN A 18 -8.17 -22.08 -22.76
CA GLN A 18 -6.92 -21.44 -22.32
C GLN A 18 -7.16 -20.35 -21.28
N VAL A 19 -8.20 -19.53 -21.47
CA VAL A 19 -8.62 -18.53 -20.48
C VAL A 19 -9.11 -19.18 -19.17
N ARG A 20 -9.70 -20.40 -19.22
CA ARG A 20 -10.08 -21.13 -18.00
C ARG A 20 -8.90 -21.77 -17.27
N ALA A 21 -7.85 -22.18 -17.99
CA ALA A 21 -6.61 -22.69 -17.36
C ALA A 21 -5.84 -21.60 -16.63
N ASP A 22 -5.77 -20.40 -17.19
CA ASP A 22 -5.12 -19.26 -16.56
C ASP A 22 -5.90 -18.72 -15.35
N ARG A 23 -7.25 -18.82 -15.36
CA ARG A 23 -8.09 -18.54 -14.18
C ARG A 23 -7.82 -19.48 -13.00
N ARG A 24 -7.52 -20.75 -13.25
CA ARG A 24 -7.13 -21.69 -12.18
C ARG A 24 -5.71 -21.43 -11.68
N ARG A 25 -4.81 -20.93 -12.52
CA ARG A 25 -3.47 -20.52 -12.12
C ARG A 25 -3.46 -19.26 -11.26
N PHE A 26 -4.36 -18.32 -11.50
CA PHE A 26 -4.49 -17.09 -10.67
C PHE A 26 -4.93 -17.43 -9.22
N LEU A 27 -5.79 -18.43 -9.04
CA LEU A 27 -6.20 -18.91 -7.70
C LEU A 27 -5.26 -20.00 -7.15
N GLY A 28 -4.55 -20.73 -8.01
CA GLY A 28 -3.65 -21.81 -7.63
C GLY A 28 -2.22 -21.34 -7.31
N SER A 29 -1.75 -20.24 -7.90
CA SER A 29 -0.41 -19.70 -7.60
C SER A 29 -0.32 -19.05 -6.23
N ALA A 30 -1.45 -18.62 -5.64
CA ALA A 30 -1.48 -18.24 -4.23
C ALA A 30 -1.37 -19.45 -3.29
N ALA A 31 -1.81 -20.64 -3.73
CA ALA A 31 -1.76 -21.86 -2.95
C ALA A 31 -0.48 -22.70 -3.16
N ALA A 32 0.16 -22.61 -4.33
CA ALA A 32 1.36 -23.41 -4.63
C ALA A 32 2.68 -22.81 -4.12
N ALA A 33 2.69 -21.54 -3.72
CA ALA A 33 3.83 -20.93 -3.02
C ALA A 33 3.84 -21.21 -1.50
N ALA A 34 2.80 -21.86 -0.98
CA ALA A 34 2.69 -22.23 0.44
C ALA A 34 3.45 -23.52 0.81
N GLY A 35 4.04 -24.22 -0.17
CA GLY A 35 4.77 -25.46 0.05
C GLY A 35 6.28 -25.25 0.10
N GLY A 36 6.82 -24.71 1.22
CA GLY A 36 8.25 -24.81 1.41
C GLY A 36 9.00 -23.63 1.98
N LEU A 37 8.44 -22.90 2.92
CA LEU A 37 9.23 -22.17 3.91
C LEU A 37 8.50 -22.27 5.25
N VAL A 38 8.71 -23.38 5.92
CA VAL A 38 8.67 -23.43 7.38
C VAL A 38 9.79 -22.49 7.82
N LEU A 39 9.48 -21.19 7.94
CA LEU A 39 10.27 -20.33 8.78
C LEU A 39 10.06 -20.87 10.19
N GLY A 40 11.07 -21.63 10.63
CA GLY A 40 11.19 -22.02 12.02
C GLY A 40 10.94 -20.80 12.90
N ASP A 41 10.38 -21.05 14.05
CA ASP A 41 10.25 -20.10 15.15
C ASP A 41 11.55 -19.29 15.30
N LEU A 42 11.66 -18.21 14.54
CA LEU A 42 12.51 -17.11 14.89
C LEU A 42 11.77 -16.42 16.05
N THR A 43 11.84 -17.05 17.22
CA THR A 43 11.83 -16.30 18.46
C THR A 43 13.02 -15.36 18.35
N LEU A 44 12.78 -14.20 17.71
CA LEU A 44 13.67 -13.07 17.84
C LEU A 44 13.67 -12.77 19.35
N SER A 45 14.68 -13.32 20.01
CA SER A 45 15.13 -12.86 21.31
C SER A 45 15.31 -11.37 21.12
N SER A 46 14.27 -10.61 21.50
CA SER A 46 14.33 -9.18 21.60
C SER A 46 15.37 -8.88 22.66
N LYS A 47 16.63 -8.67 22.23
CA LYS A 47 17.54 -7.88 23.05
C LYS A 47 16.75 -6.61 23.37
N PRO A 48 16.67 -6.20 24.63
CA PRO A 48 15.95 -4.99 24.98
C PRO A 48 16.59 -3.85 24.17
N ALA A 49 15.86 -3.39 23.14
CA ALA A 49 16.21 -2.17 22.46
C ALA A 49 16.28 -1.10 23.54
N HIS A 50 17.41 -0.42 23.59
CA HIS A 50 17.78 0.52 24.61
C HIS A 50 16.61 1.43 25.03
N ALA A 51 16.34 1.44 26.34
CA ALA A 51 15.32 2.22 27.02
C ALA A 51 15.54 3.76 26.97
N GLN A 52 16.06 4.29 25.86
CA GLN A 52 16.29 5.72 25.72
C GLN A 52 15.16 6.52 25.04
N ALA A 53 14.14 5.85 24.51
CA ALA A 53 13.09 6.56 23.79
C ALA A 53 11.85 6.92 24.64
N SER A 54 11.74 6.42 25.88
CA SER A 54 10.51 6.64 26.69
C SER A 54 10.39 8.06 27.25
N GLY A 55 11.49 8.75 27.49
CA GLY A 55 11.48 10.14 27.98
C GLY A 55 11.10 11.18 26.93
N ALA A 56 11.60 11.01 25.71
CA ALA A 56 11.36 11.97 24.63
C ALA A 56 9.90 12.00 24.16
N PHE A 57 9.17 10.92 24.35
CA PHE A 57 7.81 10.80 23.85
C PHE A 57 6.76 11.53 24.72
N THR A 58 6.92 11.52 26.03
CA THR A 58 6.03 12.25 26.95
C THR A 58 6.17 13.77 26.81
N ASP A 59 7.34 14.24 26.39
CA ASP A 59 7.64 15.68 26.28
C ASP A 59 7.17 16.28 24.94
N TRP A 60 6.87 15.47 23.97
CA TRP A 60 6.48 15.98 22.65
C TRP A 60 5.01 16.48 22.59
N GLY A 61 4.22 16.24 23.62
CA GLY A 61 2.96 16.91 23.81
C GLY A 61 1.69 16.10 23.53
N TRP A 62 1.75 14.76 23.39
CA TRP A 62 0.54 13.96 23.31
C TRP A 62 -0.30 14.10 24.60
N PRO A 63 -1.67 14.09 24.50
CA PRO A 63 -2.53 14.15 25.66
C PRO A 63 -2.28 13.00 26.65
N THR A 64 -2.00 13.34 27.90
CA THR A 64 -1.83 12.37 28.99
C THR A 64 -2.83 12.65 30.11
N PRO A 65 -3.32 11.62 30.83
CA PRO A 65 -3.07 10.20 30.60
C PRO A 65 -3.66 9.71 29.27
N TYR A 66 -3.10 8.61 28.75
CA TYR A 66 -3.68 7.94 27.59
C TYR A 66 -5.08 7.40 27.93
N GLU A 67 -6.03 7.62 27.05
CA GLU A 67 -7.31 6.93 27.15
C GLU A 67 -7.11 5.42 27.08
N GLN A 68 -7.81 4.67 27.93
CA GLN A 68 -7.67 3.24 28.05
C GLN A 68 -8.85 2.51 27.40
N ILE A 69 -8.59 1.31 26.89
CA ILE A 69 -9.64 0.41 26.45
C ILE A 69 -10.64 0.18 27.60
N SER A 70 -11.94 0.21 27.29
CA SER A 70 -12.96 -0.11 28.29
C SER A 70 -12.96 -1.58 28.66
N ALA A 71 -13.32 -1.90 29.92
CA ALA A 71 -13.45 -3.28 30.37
C ALA A 71 -14.45 -4.08 29.51
N LYS A 72 -15.52 -3.43 29.04
CA LYS A 72 -16.52 -4.03 28.14
C LYS A 72 -15.91 -4.46 26.82
N SER A 73 -15.12 -3.57 26.18
CA SER A 73 -14.47 -3.85 24.91
C SER A 73 -13.42 -4.94 25.03
N LYS A 74 -12.62 -4.91 26.10
CA LYS A 74 -11.65 -5.97 26.38
C LYS A 74 -12.34 -7.31 26.53
N GLN A 75 -13.38 -7.40 27.35
CA GLN A 75 -14.14 -8.63 27.56
C GLN A 75 -14.77 -9.14 26.26
N TRP A 76 -15.24 -8.24 25.40
CA TRP A 76 -15.77 -8.63 24.09
C TRP A 76 -14.68 -9.24 23.20
N LEU A 77 -13.49 -8.62 23.11
CA LEU A 77 -12.34 -9.16 22.37
C LEU A 77 -11.91 -10.53 22.90
N GLU A 78 -11.85 -10.69 24.23
CA GLU A 78 -11.56 -11.97 24.88
C GLU A 78 -12.59 -13.04 24.49
N SER A 79 -13.88 -12.69 24.48
CA SER A 79 -14.98 -13.61 24.10
C SER A 79 -14.89 -14.07 22.63
N LYS A 80 -14.25 -13.27 21.78
CA LYS A 80 -13.98 -13.60 20.37
C LYS A 80 -12.68 -14.39 20.15
N GLY A 81 -11.88 -14.59 21.18
CA GLY A 81 -10.53 -15.13 21.05
C GLY A 81 -9.57 -14.16 20.36
N TRP A 82 -9.85 -12.86 20.37
CA TRP A 82 -9.06 -11.79 19.75
C TRP A 82 -8.21 -11.01 20.75
N TRP A 83 -7.94 -11.58 21.91
CA TRP A 83 -7.08 -11.00 22.91
C TRP A 83 -5.91 -11.93 23.28
N PRO A 84 -4.64 -11.44 23.30
CA PRO A 84 -4.19 -10.16 22.79
C PRO A 84 -4.55 -9.95 21.30
N LEU A 85 -4.75 -8.69 20.90
CA LEU A 85 -5.11 -8.34 19.53
C LEU A 85 -3.98 -8.71 18.56
N ASN A 86 -4.29 -9.49 17.53
CA ASN A 86 -3.32 -9.82 16.51
C ASN A 86 -3.27 -8.71 15.46
N ALA A 87 -2.12 -8.09 15.34
CA ALA A 87 -1.86 -7.02 14.37
C ALA A 87 -0.90 -7.50 13.28
N ALA A 88 -1.24 -7.22 12.04
CA ALA A 88 -0.39 -7.47 10.88
C ALA A 88 0.20 -6.19 10.35
N TRP A 89 1.44 -6.26 9.89
CA TRP A 89 2.04 -5.17 9.14
C TRP A 89 2.68 -5.69 7.87
N VAL A 90 2.31 -5.10 6.74
CA VAL A 90 2.91 -5.41 5.45
C VAL A 90 4.13 -4.53 5.28
N VAL A 91 5.30 -5.16 5.26
CA VAL A 91 6.60 -4.48 5.19
C VAL A 91 6.96 -4.24 3.73
N VAL A 92 6.55 -3.12 3.18
CA VAL A 92 6.74 -2.87 1.74
C VAL A 92 7.38 -1.53 1.42
N TRP A 93 7.13 -0.48 2.17
CA TRP A 93 7.63 0.86 1.87
C TRP A 93 8.08 1.58 3.13
N SER A 94 9.18 2.36 3.02
CA SER A 94 9.82 2.99 4.17
C SER A 94 8.88 3.85 5.02
N GLY A 95 7.99 4.62 4.41
CA GLY A 95 7.03 5.45 5.14
C GLY A 95 6.01 4.64 5.94
N GLU A 96 5.49 3.56 5.35
CA GLU A 96 4.56 2.67 6.05
C GLU A 96 5.25 1.87 7.15
N GLU A 97 6.42 1.28 6.84
CA GLU A 97 7.14 0.48 7.81
C GLU A 97 7.66 1.32 8.97
N MET A 98 8.03 2.57 8.74
CA MET A 98 8.41 3.48 9.80
C MET A 98 7.28 3.70 10.80
N ILE A 99 6.04 3.92 10.32
CA ILE A 99 4.86 4.05 11.18
C ILE A 99 4.63 2.77 11.96
N GLY A 100 4.66 1.61 11.29
CA GLY A 100 4.51 0.30 11.93
C GLY A 100 5.61 0.02 12.96
N THR A 101 6.85 0.38 12.65
CA THR A 101 7.98 0.25 13.56
C THR A 101 7.81 1.13 14.80
N VAL A 102 7.37 2.38 14.64
CA VAL A 102 7.08 3.28 15.76
C VAL A 102 5.92 2.76 16.60
N LEU A 103 4.82 2.31 15.98
CA LEU A 103 3.69 1.70 16.70
C LEU A 103 4.15 0.58 17.63
N ARG A 104 5.00 -0.33 17.13
CA ARG A 104 5.55 -1.47 17.88
C ARG A 104 6.55 -1.04 18.94
N ASN A 105 7.59 -0.30 18.54
CA ASN A 105 8.72 0.03 19.42
C ASN A 105 8.31 0.96 20.55
N GLN A 106 7.40 1.91 20.27
CA GLN A 106 6.87 2.83 21.28
C GLN A 106 5.68 2.24 22.07
N LYS A 107 5.25 1.01 21.75
CA LYS A 107 4.14 0.32 22.38
C LYS A 107 2.86 1.17 22.47
N LEU A 108 2.51 1.82 21.34
CA LEU A 108 1.48 2.87 21.35
C LEU A 108 0.08 2.31 21.59
N LEU A 109 -0.16 1.06 21.23
CA LEU A 109 -1.42 0.37 21.54
C LEU A 109 -1.44 -0.11 22.98
N GLU A 110 -0.34 -0.66 23.49
CA GLU A 110 -0.19 -1.11 24.87
C GLU A 110 -0.32 0.04 25.88
N LYS A 111 0.18 1.22 25.55
CA LYS A 111 -0.03 2.46 26.34
C LYS A 111 -1.50 2.80 26.52
N ARG A 112 -2.36 2.32 25.62
CA ARG A 112 -3.82 2.48 25.63
C ARG A 112 -4.54 1.24 26.19
N GLY A 113 -3.77 0.33 26.82
CA GLY A 113 -4.29 -0.90 27.39
C GLY A 113 -4.66 -1.97 26.37
N ILE A 114 -4.27 -1.83 25.11
CA ILE A 114 -4.51 -2.82 24.07
C ILE A 114 -3.24 -3.68 23.90
N GLU A 115 -3.24 -4.86 24.49
CA GLU A 115 -2.16 -5.84 24.28
C GLU A 115 -2.16 -6.33 22.85
N THR A 116 -0.98 -6.39 22.21
CA THR A 116 -0.85 -6.77 20.79
C THR A 116 0.15 -7.89 20.56
N LYS A 117 -0.13 -8.69 19.52
CA LYS A 117 0.81 -9.62 18.91
C LYS A 117 1.02 -9.21 17.46
N TRP A 118 2.23 -8.81 17.12
CA TRP A 118 2.56 -8.33 15.79
C TRP A 118 3.10 -9.45 14.90
N GLN A 119 2.64 -9.45 13.66
CA GLN A 119 3.14 -10.29 12.56
C GLN A 119 3.48 -9.42 11.38
N THR A 120 4.58 -9.70 10.69
CA THR A 120 4.99 -8.98 9.48
C THR A 120 4.77 -9.84 8.26
N PHE A 121 4.32 -9.22 7.17
CA PHE A 121 4.05 -9.87 5.90
C PHE A 121 4.77 -9.16 4.77
N VAL A 122 5.24 -9.91 3.79
CA VAL A 122 5.96 -9.37 2.63
C VAL A 122 5.03 -8.85 1.53
N ALA A 123 3.74 -9.18 1.59
CA ALA A 123 2.72 -8.71 0.65
C ALA A 123 1.32 -8.78 1.24
N ALA A 124 0.44 -7.92 0.73
CA ALA A 124 -0.95 -7.80 1.14
C ALA A 124 -1.76 -9.11 1.03
N GLY A 125 -1.50 -9.93 0.02
CA GLY A 125 -2.19 -11.21 -0.17
C GLY A 125 -2.08 -12.13 1.05
N PHE A 126 -0.88 -12.28 1.59
CA PHE A 126 -0.64 -13.12 2.78
C PHE A 126 -1.29 -12.54 4.05
N SER A 127 -1.24 -11.22 4.22
CA SER A 127 -1.94 -10.55 5.31
C SER A 127 -3.45 -10.77 5.20
N ASN A 128 -4.03 -10.65 4.01
CA ASN A 128 -5.45 -10.86 3.78
C ASN A 128 -5.89 -12.31 4.05
N GLU A 129 -5.07 -13.31 3.69
CA GLU A 129 -5.35 -14.72 4.01
C GLU A 129 -5.47 -14.97 5.52
N ALA A 130 -4.79 -14.18 6.35
CA ALA A 130 -4.92 -14.24 7.80
C ALA A 130 -6.07 -13.34 8.33
N PHE A 131 -6.34 -12.21 7.67
CA PHE A 131 -7.39 -11.28 8.05
C PHE A 131 -8.80 -11.82 7.75
N ILE A 132 -9.00 -12.45 6.59
CA ILE A 132 -10.31 -12.99 6.15
C ILE A 132 -10.94 -13.90 7.21
N PRO A 133 -10.27 -14.94 7.74
CA PRO A 133 -10.85 -15.81 8.78
C PRO A 133 -10.82 -15.20 10.19
N GLY A 134 -10.39 -13.94 10.35
CA GLY A 134 -10.35 -13.26 11.65
C GLY A 134 -9.15 -13.62 12.53
N ARG A 135 -8.10 -14.21 11.99
CA ARG A 135 -6.85 -14.46 12.74
C ARG A 135 -6.07 -13.17 13.02
N ILE A 136 -6.31 -12.14 12.24
CA ILE A 136 -5.76 -10.78 12.40
C ILE A 136 -6.90 -9.81 12.51
N GLN A 137 -6.79 -8.83 13.40
CA GLN A 137 -7.82 -7.83 13.68
C GLN A 137 -7.44 -6.43 13.25
N LEU A 138 -6.14 -6.16 13.10
CA LEU A 138 -5.61 -4.86 12.70
C LEU A 138 -4.55 -5.07 11.63
N ALA A 139 -4.60 -4.31 10.54
CA ALA A 139 -3.62 -4.45 9.46
C ALA A 139 -3.44 -3.17 8.64
N ASN A 140 -2.42 -3.16 7.78
CA ASN A 140 -2.24 -2.20 6.71
C ASN A 140 -2.18 -2.91 5.35
N THR A 141 -2.57 -2.21 4.30
CA THR A 141 -2.40 -2.65 2.91
C THR A 141 -2.67 -1.51 1.93
N GLY A 142 -2.26 -1.67 0.67
CA GLY A 142 -2.68 -0.79 -0.41
C GLY A 142 -4.12 -1.01 -0.85
N ALA A 143 -4.65 -0.07 -1.64
CA ALA A 143 -6.04 -0.12 -2.12
C ALA A 143 -6.40 -1.44 -2.83
N LEU A 144 -5.50 -2.06 -3.59
CA LEU A 144 -5.74 -3.37 -4.21
C LEU A 144 -5.94 -4.50 -3.18
N GLY A 145 -5.27 -4.42 -2.04
CA GLY A 145 -5.52 -5.34 -0.92
C GLY A 145 -6.90 -5.14 -0.31
N VAL A 146 -7.31 -3.89 -0.09
CA VAL A 146 -8.67 -3.56 0.38
C VAL A 146 -9.72 -3.97 -0.65
N LEU A 147 -9.50 -3.72 -1.94
CA LEU A 147 -10.37 -4.17 -3.01
C LEU A 147 -10.61 -5.69 -2.95
N ALA A 148 -9.57 -6.47 -2.68
CA ALA A 148 -9.71 -7.92 -2.55
C ALA A 148 -10.60 -8.30 -1.34
N LEU A 149 -10.50 -7.59 -0.21
CA LEU A 149 -11.37 -7.79 0.94
C LEU A 149 -12.83 -7.44 0.59
N LEU A 150 -13.07 -6.28 0.00
CA LEU A 150 -14.42 -5.82 -0.39
C LEU A 150 -15.06 -6.74 -1.43
N SER A 151 -14.30 -7.16 -2.43
CA SER A 151 -14.76 -8.11 -3.45
C SER A 151 -15.17 -9.46 -2.85
N ASN A 152 -14.55 -9.88 -1.76
CA ASN A 152 -14.92 -11.09 -1.03
C ASN A 152 -15.92 -10.81 0.11
N LYS A 153 -16.47 -9.60 0.20
CA LYS A 153 -17.43 -9.16 1.23
C LYS A 153 -16.92 -9.37 2.65
N VAL A 154 -15.62 -9.18 2.87
CA VAL A 154 -15.01 -9.29 4.19
C VAL A 154 -15.34 -8.05 5.01
N PRO A 155 -15.94 -8.19 6.21
CA PRO A 155 -16.26 -7.05 7.07
C PRO A 155 -15.00 -6.28 7.48
N THR A 156 -14.79 -5.13 6.87
CA THR A 156 -13.56 -4.33 7.00
C THR A 156 -13.90 -2.87 7.28
N ARG A 157 -13.12 -2.23 8.14
CA ARG A 157 -13.21 -0.80 8.44
C ARG A 157 -11.85 -0.12 8.28
N ALA A 158 -11.71 0.79 7.33
CA ALA A 158 -10.54 1.64 7.19
C ALA A 158 -10.59 2.79 8.20
N LEU A 159 -9.53 2.90 8.99
CA LEU A 159 -9.38 3.90 10.04
C LEU A 159 -8.60 5.12 9.55
N ALA A 160 -7.65 4.92 8.65
CA ALA A 160 -6.83 5.97 8.06
C ALA A 160 -6.30 5.58 6.67
N VAL A 161 -6.00 6.59 5.87
CA VAL A 161 -5.11 6.48 4.70
C VAL A 161 -3.72 6.87 5.16
N HIS A 162 -2.76 5.95 5.12
CA HIS A 162 -1.43 6.19 5.69
C HIS A 162 -0.36 6.54 4.67
N SER A 163 -0.60 6.25 3.40
CA SER A 163 0.40 6.47 2.35
C SER A 163 -0.28 7.08 1.12
N PRO A 164 -0.14 8.36 0.96
CA PRO A 164 -0.64 9.04 -0.23
C PRO A 164 0.42 9.04 -1.31
N GLY A 165 0.45 8.02 -2.11
CA GLY A 165 1.43 7.87 -3.17
C GLY A 165 2.81 7.41 -2.67
N ILE A 166 3.20 6.21 -3.04
CA ILE A 166 4.57 5.73 -2.94
C ILE A 166 5.23 5.88 -4.30
N THR A 167 6.56 5.96 -4.33
CA THR A 167 7.27 5.87 -5.61
C THR A 167 7.20 4.43 -6.11
N HIS A 168 6.63 4.27 -7.29
CA HIS A 168 6.64 3.01 -8.01
C HIS A 168 7.10 3.25 -9.45
N ALA A 169 7.84 2.30 -10.00
CA ALA A 169 8.57 2.51 -11.23
C ALA A 169 8.69 1.24 -12.08
N ALA A 170 8.94 1.45 -13.36
CA ALA A 170 9.50 0.50 -14.27
C ALA A 170 11.02 0.70 -14.30
N THR A 171 11.78 -0.36 -14.03
CA THR A 171 13.24 -0.40 -14.16
C THR A 171 13.62 -1.45 -15.19
N VAL A 172 14.83 -1.36 -15.72
CA VAL A 172 15.36 -2.28 -16.72
C VAL A 172 16.80 -2.67 -16.38
N PRO A 173 17.33 -3.77 -16.91
CA PRO A 173 18.77 -4.05 -16.81
C PRO A 173 19.61 -2.82 -17.20
N THR A 174 20.76 -2.62 -16.57
CA THR A 174 21.62 -1.46 -16.81
C THR A 174 22.07 -1.33 -18.28
N ASP A 175 22.23 -2.45 -18.98
CA ASP A 175 22.60 -2.56 -20.38
C ASP A 175 21.41 -2.64 -21.35
N SER A 176 20.18 -2.51 -20.85
CA SER A 176 18.97 -2.59 -21.68
C SER A 176 18.95 -1.50 -22.76
N PRO A 177 18.57 -1.83 -24.00
CA PRO A 177 18.41 -0.84 -25.06
C PRO A 177 17.16 0.03 -24.91
N LEU A 178 16.20 -0.35 -24.03
CA LEU A 178 14.96 0.38 -23.81
C LEU A 178 15.24 1.75 -23.19
N LYS A 179 14.63 2.80 -23.72
CA LYS A 179 14.73 4.19 -23.24
C LYS A 179 13.43 4.67 -22.60
N SER A 180 12.31 4.05 -22.94
CA SER A 180 10.97 4.33 -22.42
C SER A 180 10.09 3.10 -22.51
N LEU A 181 8.92 3.09 -21.83
CA LEU A 181 7.95 2.02 -21.97
C LEU A 181 7.35 1.96 -23.38
N SER A 182 7.31 3.06 -24.11
CA SER A 182 6.80 3.07 -25.49
C SER A 182 7.68 2.26 -26.46
N ASP A 183 8.95 2.05 -26.13
CA ASP A 183 9.86 1.24 -26.96
C ASP A 183 9.46 -0.25 -27.00
N LEU A 184 8.59 -0.69 -26.11
CA LEU A 184 8.03 -2.05 -26.13
C LEU A 184 7.19 -2.32 -27.38
N LYS A 185 6.67 -1.28 -28.05
CA LYS A 185 5.98 -1.41 -29.34
C LYS A 185 6.94 -1.72 -30.50
N ASP A 186 8.17 -1.25 -30.39
CA ASP A 186 9.14 -1.47 -31.46
C ASP A 186 9.88 -2.79 -31.21
N GLN A 187 9.35 -3.85 -31.79
CA GLN A 187 9.97 -5.18 -31.70
C GLN A 187 11.40 -5.21 -32.26
N LYS A 188 11.85 -4.19 -33.00
CA LYS A 188 13.26 -4.11 -33.46
C LYS A 188 14.22 -3.87 -32.30
N VAL A 189 13.78 -3.22 -31.23
CA VAL A 189 14.60 -2.91 -30.05
C VAL A 189 15.00 -4.21 -29.31
N LEU A 190 14.03 -5.05 -28.97
CA LEU A 190 14.29 -6.31 -28.27
C LEU A 190 14.33 -7.54 -29.19
N LYS A 191 13.88 -7.41 -30.43
CA LYS A 191 13.73 -8.50 -31.42
C LYS A 191 12.83 -9.65 -30.97
N ARG A 192 11.98 -9.41 -30.01
CA ARG A 192 10.99 -10.35 -29.45
C ARG A 192 9.97 -9.59 -28.57
N THR A 193 8.88 -10.26 -28.21
CA THR A 193 7.95 -9.79 -27.19
C THR A 193 8.68 -9.62 -25.87
N ALA A 194 8.50 -8.49 -25.20
CA ALA A 194 9.12 -8.19 -23.92
C ALA A 194 8.52 -9.03 -22.79
N VAL A 195 9.33 -9.38 -21.79
CA VAL A 195 8.87 -9.97 -20.54
C VAL A 195 8.88 -8.90 -19.46
N VAL A 196 7.71 -8.58 -18.92
CA VAL A 196 7.56 -7.63 -17.83
C VAL A 196 7.33 -8.37 -16.52
N GLY A 197 8.30 -8.27 -15.63
CA GLY A 197 8.21 -8.83 -14.27
C GLY A 197 7.41 -7.88 -13.37
N THR A 198 6.41 -8.42 -12.69
CA THR A 198 5.55 -7.67 -11.76
C THR A 198 5.08 -8.57 -10.63
N THR A 199 4.71 -8.00 -9.49
CA THR A 199 4.00 -8.75 -8.45
C THR A 199 2.51 -8.69 -8.78
N THR A 200 1.97 -9.78 -9.31
CA THR A 200 0.57 -9.84 -9.75
C THR A 200 -0.40 -9.45 -8.63
N GLY A 201 -1.39 -8.61 -8.95
CA GLY A 201 -2.37 -8.10 -7.98
C GLY A 201 -1.85 -6.97 -7.09
N SER A 202 -0.64 -6.47 -7.37
CA SER A 202 -0.07 -5.32 -6.66
C SER A 202 -0.41 -3.99 -7.35
N THR A 203 -0.16 -2.90 -6.65
CA THR A 203 -0.23 -1.54 -7.16
C THR A 203 0.63 -1.34 -8.42
N ASN A 204 1.83 -1.93 -8.46
CA ASN A 204 2.72 -1.84 -9.60
C ASN A 204 2.21 -2.59 -10.81
N HIS A 205 1.54 -3.72 -10.59
CA HIS A 205 0.85 -4.42 -11.66
C HIS A 205 -0.19 -3.51 -12.31
N PHE A 206 -1.07 -2.90 -11.50
CA PHE A 206 -2.07 -1.97 -12.04
C PHE A 206 -1.44 -0.73 -12.67
N GLY A 207 -0.46 -0.11 -12.02
CA GLY A 207 0.25 1.07 -12.56
C GLY A 207 0.88 0.79 -13.92
N PHE A 208 1.50 -0.39 -14.10
CA PHE A 208 2.04 -0.79 -15.40
C PHE A 208 0.92 -1.03 -16.43
N ILE A 209 -0.15 -1.71 -16.07
CA ILE A 209 -1.30 -1.93 -16.98
C ILE A 209 -1.93 -0.61 -17.42
N ALA A 210 -2.04 0.36 -16.50
CA ALA A 210 -2.54 1.70 -16.82
C ALA A 210 -1.61 2.43 -17.80
N ALA A 211 -0.29 2.37 -17.56
CA ALA A 211 0.71 2.91 -18.47
C ALA A 211 0.66 2.22 -19.84
N ALA A 212 0.64 0.90 -19.88
CA ALA A 212 0.57 0.10 -21.09
C ALA A 212 -0.69 0.45 -21.90
N ALA A 213 -1.85 0.56 -21.26
CA ALA A 213 -3.09 0.93 -21.93
C ALA A 213 -3.02 2.34 -22.55
N TYR A 214 -2.48 3.32 -21.80
CA TYR A 214 -2.31 4.68 -22.28
C TYR A 214 -1.36 4.76 -23.49
N LEU A 215 -0.24 4.03 -23.40
CA LEU A 215 0.74 3.94 -24.49
C LEU A 215 0.24 3.05 -25.63
N GLY A 216 -0.90 2.38 -25.50
CA GLY A 216 -1.47 1.46 -26.49
C GLY A 216 -0.63 0.19 -26.68
N LEU A 217 0.05 -0.28 -25.62
CA LEU A 217 0.75 -1.55 -25.59
C LEU A 217 -0.25 -2.70 -25.37
N LYS A 218 -0.01 -3.83 -26.00
CA LYS A 218 -0.90 -5.00 -25.98
C LYS A 218 -0.19 -6.19 -25.37
N GLU A 219 -0.80 -6.78 -24.33
CA GLU A 219 -0.33 -8.04 -23.76
C GLU A 219 -0.46 -9.17 -24.79
N GLY A 220 0.55 -10.04 -24.82
CA GLY A 220 0.67 -11.12 -25.80
C GLY A 220 1.29 -10.70 -27.14
N GLN A 221 1.33 -9.38 -27.44
CA GLN A 221 1.96 -8.84 -28.65
C GLN A 221 3.24 -8.06 -28.30
N ASP A 222 3.11 -7.00 -27.51
CA ASP A 222 4.21 -6.10 -27.18
C ASP A 222 4.93 -6.56 -25.91
N PHE A 223 4.19 -7.14 -24.97
CA PHE A 223 4.74 -7.69 -23.72
C PHE A 223 3.96 -8.91 -23.24
N THR A 224 4.59 -9.67 -22.35
CA THR A 224 3.94 -10.70 -21.50
C THR A 224 4.28 -10.43 -20.04
N LEU A 225 3.38 -10.81 -19.12
CA LEU A 225 3.59 -10.64 -17.68
C LEU A 225 4.21 -11.88 -17.06
N ARG A 226 5.18 -11.67 -16.17
CA ARG A 226 5.75 -12.70 -15.30
C ARG A 226 5.61 -12.31 -13.85
N SER A 227 4.87 -13.09 -13.07
CA SER A 227 4.70 -12.83 -11.63
C SER A 227 5.93 -13.23 -10.84
N LEU A 228 6.50 -12.29 -10.08
CA LEU A 228 7.64 -12.49 -9.20
C LEU A 228 7.46 -11.69 -7.90
N PRO A 229 8.02 -12.16 -6.78
CA PRO A 229 8.09 -11.35 -5.55
C PRO A 229 8.88 -10.06 -5.76
N PRO A 230 8.57 -8.98 -5.05
CA PRO A 230 9.25 -7.68 -5.24
C PRO A 230 10.75 -7.73 -4.92
N GLY A 231 11.16 -8.52 -3.94
CA GLY A 231 12.57 -8.72 -3.62
C GLY A 231 13.35 -9.40 -4.76
N ASP A 232 12.74 -10.38 -5.43
CA ASP A 232 13.35 -11.05 -6.58
C ASP A 232 13.45 -10.09 -7.77
N LEU A 233 12.40 -9.31 -8.03
CA LEU A 233 12.40 -8.29 -9.09
C LEU A 233 13.52 -7.27 -8.89
N ALA A 234 13.78 -6.86 -7.65
CA ALA A 234 14.85 -5.91 -7.34
C ALA A 234 16.26 -6.43 -7.64
N THR A 235 16.46 -7.76 -7.73
CA THR A 235 17.76 -8.33 -8.09
C THR A 235 18.05 -8.29 -9.60
N GLY A 236 17.10 -7.90 -10.44
CA GLY A 236 17.24 -7.89 -11.88
C GLY A 236 17.34 -9.29 -12.51
N PRO A 237 16.39 -10.21 -12.24
CA PRO A 237 16.50 -11.60 -12.68
C PRO A 237 16.55 -11.73 -14.20
N LYS A 238 17.38 -12.64 -14.71
CA LYS A 238 17.50 -12.91 -16.15
C LYS A 238 16.18 -13.35 -16.77
N GLY A 239 15.98 -13.00 -18.04
CA GLY A 239 14.77 -13.34 -18.80
C GLY A 239 13.57 -12.46 -18.47
N VAL A 240 13.80 -11.33 -17.82
CA VAL A 240 12.84 -10.24 -17.63
C VAL A 240 13.47 -8.98 -18.21
N ASP A 241 12.71 -8.23 -18.97
CA ASP A 241 13.18 -7.03 -19.66
C ASP A 241 12.84 -5.74 -18.94
N VAL A 242 11.70 -5.74 -18.25
CA VAL A 242 11.21 -4.62 -17.46
C VAL A 242 10.76 -5.12 -16.09
N TYR A 243 11.19 -4.49 -15.04
CA TYR A 243 10.80 -4.82 -13.66
C TYR A 243 9.91 -3.72 -13.10
N THR A 244 8.69 -4.03 -12.70
CA THR A 244 7.81 -3.06 -12.05
C THR A 244 7.88 -3.24 -10.55
N ILE A 245 8.47 -2.30 -9.87
CA ILE A 245 8.79 -2.34 -8.43
C ILE A 245 8.45 -1.02 -7.75
N TRP A 246 8.41 -1.03 -6.44
CA TRP A 246 8.17 0.14 -5.58
C TRP A 246 9.28 0.31 -4.55
N GLU A 247 9.34 1.48 -3.90
CA GLU A 247 10.31 1.68 -2.84
C GLU A 247 10.06 0.74 -1.63
N PRO A 248 11.12 0.22 -0.98
CA PRO A 248 12.53 0.54 -1.17
C PRO A 248 13.23 -0.23 -2.31
N HIS A 249 12.52 -1.09 -3.01
CA HIS A 249 13.10 -1.98 -4.02
C HIS A 249 13.66 -1.23 -5.23
N VAL A 250 13.08 -0.08 -5.59
CA VAL A 250 13.59 0.78 -6.68
C VAL A 250 15.01 1.23 -6.33
N SER A 251 15.16 1.93 -5.21
CA SER A 251 16.48 2.42 -4.77
C SER A 251 17.45 1.29 -4.45
N PHE A 252 16.96 0.19 -3.86
CA PHE A 252 17.81 -0.98 -3.61
C PHE A 252 18.38 -1.56 -4.91
N SER A 253 17.54 -1.72 -5.94
CA SER A 253 17.96 -2.28 -7.24
C SER A 253 18.89 -1.33 -7.99
N THR A 254 18.57 -0.02 -8.01
CA THR A 254 19.28 0.96 -8.85
C THR A 254 20.53 1.54 -8.18
N GLU A 255 20.52 1.76 -6.87
CA GLU A 255 21.59 2.46 -6.16
C GLU A 255 22.48 1.52 -5.36
N VAL A 256 21.91 0.48 -4.70
CA VAL A 256 22.66 -0.45 -3.86
C VAL A 256 23.22 -1.60 -4.69
N LEU A 257 22.34 -2.37 -5.35
CA LEU A 257 22.77 -3.50 -6.17
C LEU A 257 23.32 -3.06 -7.52
N LYS A 258 22.89 -1.92 -8.03
CA LYS A 258 23.19 -1.43 -9.39
C LYS A 258 22.86 -2.48 -10.46
N ALA A 259 21.86 -3.30 -10.19
CA ALA A 259 21.40 -4.36 -11.08
C ALA A 259 20.51 -3.82 -12.20
N THR A 260 19.82 -2.71 -11.93
CA THR A 260 18.91 -2.07 -12.88
C THR A 260 19.12 -0.56 -12.93
N ARG A 261 18.53 0.08 -13.90
CA ARG A 261 18.35 1.52 -13.97
C ARG A 261 16.87 1.87 -14.09
N LEU A 262 16.50 3.07 -13.63
CA LEU A 262 15.18 3.61 -13.85
C LEU A 262 14.90 3.75 -15.35
N LEU A 263 13.77 3.22 -15.79
CA LEU A 263 13.24 3.46 -17.13
C LEU A 263 12.22 4.59 -17.07
N GLU A 264 11.18 4.42 -16.26
CA GLU A 264 10.07 5.38 -16.14
C GLU A 264 9.37 5.24 -14.79
N THR A 265 8.89 6.34 -14.22
CA THR A 265 8.05 6.26 -13.03
C THR A 265 6.60 5.93 -13.43
N LEU A 266 5.92 5.12 -12.63
CA LEU A 266 4.53 4.75 -12.88
C LEU A 266 3.52 5.63 -12.12
N ASN A 267 4.01 6.52 -11.26
CA ASN A 267 3.17 7.44 -10.49
C ASN A 267 2.23 8.30 -11.36
N PRO A 268 2.62 8.78 -12.58
CA PRO A 268 1.70 9.52 -13.44
C PRO A 268 0.46 8.72 -13.85
N TYR A 269 0.54 7.41 -13.87
CA TYR A 269 -0.55 6.54 -14.32
C TYR A 269 -1.45 6.04 -13.19
N TYR A 270 -0.93 6.02 -11.97
CA TYR A 270 -1.69 5.62 -10.79
C TYR A 270 -1.06 6.18 -9.52
N ILE A 271 -1.88 6.80 -8.67
CA ILE A 271 -1.44 7.29 -7.36
C ILE A 271 -1.87 6.31 -6.28
N TYR A 272 -0.90 5.72 -5.63
CA TYR A 272 -1.10 4.74 -4.58
C TYR A 272 -1.81 5.33 -3.35
N SER A 273 -2.70 4.54 -2.75
CA SER A 273 -3.21 4.77 -1.40
C SER A 273 -2.99 3.54 -0.53
N GLY A 274 -2.44 3.77 0.65
CA GLY A 274 -2.30 2.76 1.68
C GLY A 274 -3.32 2.95 2.79
N TYR A 275 -3.86 1.85 3.30
CA TYR A 275 -4.90 1.84 4.32
C TYR A 275 -4.42 1.19 5.60
N TYR A 276 -4.76 1.82 6.72
CA TYR A 276 -4.73 1.25 8.05
C TYR A 276 -6.16 0.87 8.42
N TYR A 277 -6.41 -0.40 8.69
CA TYR A 277 -7.76 -0.94 8.77
C TYR A 277 -7.90 -2.00 9.84
N THR A 278 -9.14 -2.18 10.29
CA THR A 278 -9.55 -3.17 11.27
C THR A 278 -10.79 -3.92 10.81
N ARG A 279 -11.22 -4.90 11.57
CA ARG A 279 -12.48 -5.59 11.34
C ARG A 279 -13.66 -4.70 11.68
N LEU A 280 -14.71 -4.74 10.85
CA LEU A 280 -15.95 -3.97 11.08
C LEU A 280 -16.59 -4.34 12.44
N GLU A 281 -16.51 -5.61 12.83
CA GLU A 281 -17.06 -6.08 14.10
C GLU A 281 -16.43 -5.40 15.33
N ILE A 282 -15.17 -4.95 15.24
CA ILE A 282 -14.54 -4.16 16.31
C ILE A 282 -15.21 -2.79 16.41
N GLU A 283 -15.45 -2.11 15.28
CA GLU A 283 -16.18 -0.84 15.32
C GLU A 283 -17.57 -0.98 15.92
N GLU A 284 -18.28 -2.03 15.56
CA GLU A 284 -19.67 -2.25 15.99
C GLU A 284 -19.79 -2.59 17.47
N ASN A 285 -18.81 -3.31 18.05
CA ASN A 285 -18.93 -3.87 19.41
C ASN A 285 -17.92 -3.26 20.40
N ALA A 286 -16.84 -2.67 19.90
CA ALA A 286 -15.77 -2.07 20.69
C ALA A 286 -15.26 -0.78 19.99
N PRO A 287 -16.11 0.23 19.77
CA PRO A 287 -15.76 1.43 19.00
C PRO A 287 -14.63 2.26 19.63
N ASP A 288 -14.46 2.18 20.96
CA ASP A 288 -13.33 2.76 21.66
C ASP A 288 -12.00 2.15 21.18
N VAL A 289 -11.95 0.86 20.89
CA VAL A 289 -10.74 0.20 20.36
C VAL A 289 -10.38 0.76 18.99
N ALA A 290 -11.35 0.96 18.09
CA ALA A 290 -11.12 1.58 16.78
C ALA A 290 -10.62 3.03 16.93
N GLN A 291 -11.15 3.79 17.89
CA GLN A 291 -10.66 5.14 18.19
C GLN A 291 -9.23 5.11 18.72
N LEU A 292 -8.93 4.24 19.67
CA LEU A 292 -7.58 4.12 20.26
C LEU A 292 -6.55 3.64 19.24
N MET A 293 -6.93 2.78 18.28
CA MET A 293 -6.09 2.39 17.16
C MET A 293 -5.76 3.60 16.27
N THR A 294 -6.76 4.45 15.99
CA THR A 294 -6.57 5.66 15.16
C THR A 294 -5.69 6.67 15.89
N ASP A 295 -5.91 6.87 17.19
CA ASP A 295 -5.07 7.75 18.01
C ASP A 295 -3.62 7.28 18.02
N ALA A 296 -3.38 5.97 18.20
CA ALA A 296 -2.03 5.40 18.17
C ALA A 296 -1.35 5.57 16.82
N PHE A 297 -2.10 5.40 15.73
CA PHE A 297 -1.59 5.58 14.39
C PHE A 297 -1.15 7.04 14.15
N ILE A 298 -2.00 8.03 14.47
CA ILE A 298 -1.67 9.45 14.32
C ILE A 298 -0.49 9.81 15.22
N GLU A 299 -0.46 9.29 16.45
CA GLU A 299 0.66 9.46 17.36
C GLU A 299 1.97 8.92 16.80
N ALA A 300 1.96 7.75 16.14
CA ALA A 300 3.14 7.20 15.50
C ALA A 300 3.68 8.09 14.38
N VAL A 301 2.79 8.64 13.55
CA VAL A 301 3.16 9.59 12.48
C VAL A 301 3.81 10.85 13.08
N LEU A 302 3.20 11.41 14.12
CA LEU A 302 3.71 12.62 14.78
C LEU A 302 5.03 12.37 15.50
N TRP A 303 5.15 11.21 16.16
CA TRP A 303 6.39 10.84 16.83
C TRP A 303 7.54 10.70 15.83
N ALA A 304 7.32 10.01 14.72
CA ALA A 304 8.32 9.87 13.67
C ALA A 304 8.75 11.23 13.12
N LYS A 305 7.79 12.15 12.94
CA LYS A 305 8.07 13.51 12.49
C LYS A 305 8.87 14.32 13.53
N ALA A 306 8.54 14.18 14.80
CA ALA A 306 9.24 14.88 15.89
C ALA A 306 10.62 14.28 16.19
N ASN A 307 10.86 13.03 15.82
CA ASN A 307 12.08 12.26 16.13
C ASN A 307 12.62 11.53 14.87
N PRO A 308 12.90 12.24 13.77
CA PRO A 308 13.23 11.63 12.48
C PRO A 308 14.44 10.70 12.54
N ASP A 309 15.51 11.11 13.22
CA ASP A 309 16.73 10.30 13.35
C ASP A 309 16.48 8.99 14.11
N ALA A 310 15.70 9.05 15.19
CA ALA A 310 15.36 7.85 15.96
C ALA A 310 14.40 6.92 15.17
N ALA A 311 13.47 7.49 14.40
CA ALA A 311 12.57 6.72 13.56
C ALA A 311 13.33 6.02 12.42
N ILE A 312 14.26 6.70 11.77
CA ILE A 312 15.14 6.12 10.74
C ILE A 312 16.02 5.03 11.35
N ALA A 313 16.63 5.27 12.50
CA ALA A 313 17.46 4.27 13.18
C ALA A 313 16.66 2.99 13.50
N ALA A 314 15.46 3.15 14.03
CA ALA A 314 14.56 2.02 14.30
C ALA A 314 14.15 1.26 13.02
N LEU A 315 13.97 1.97 11.91
CA LEU A 315 13.68 1.35 10.64
C LEU A 315 14.89 0.55 10.11
N MET A 316 16.10 1.05 10.27
CA MET A 316 17.33 0.36 9.85
C MET A 316 17.57 -0.96 10.60
N GLU A 317 16.96 -1.13 11.76
CA GLU A 317 17.00 -2.41 12.49
C GLU A 317 16.10 -3.48 11.84
N GLN A 318 15.19 -3.09 10.95
CA GLN A 318 14.32 -4.03 10.26
C GLN A 318 15.10 -4.74 9.12
N PRO A 319 14.92 -6.05 8.93
CA PRO A 319 15.69 -6.83 7.96
C PRO A 319 15.64 -6.30 6.53
N ALA A 320 14.50 -5.73 6.12
CA ALA A 320 14.32 -5.18 4.78
C ALA A 320 15.12 -3.89 4.54
N TYR A 321 15.48 -3.16 5.60
CA TYR A 321 16.10 -1.84 5.53
C TYR A 321 17.56 -1.80 6.00
N GLY A 322 18.03 -2.82 6.72
CA GLY A 322 19.37 -2.85 7.28
C GLY A 322 20.53 -2.82 6.26
N ARG A 323 20.21 -2.96 4.97
CA ARG A 323 21.17 -2.83 3.86
C ARG A 323 21.13 -1.46 3.17
N LEU A 324 20.24 -0.58 3.57
CA LEU A 324 20.09 0.76 3.00
C LEU A 324 20.85 1.77 3.87
N SER A 325 21.39 2.82 3.26
CA SER A 325 22.00 3.90 4.04
C SER A 325 20.94 4.77 4.71
N LYS A 326 21.34 5.46 5.80
CA LYS A 326 20.48 6.41 6.49
C LYS A 326 19.98 7.50 5.54
N GLU A 327 20.85 8.04 4.70
CA GLU A 327 20.55 9.10 3.75
C GLU A 327 19.54 8.64 2.70
N LEU A 328 19.64 7.38 2.26
CA LEU A 328 18.68 6.80 1.32
C LEU A 328 17.30 6.66 1.95
N ILE A 329 17.22 6.12 3.16
CA ILE A 329 15.96 5.99 3.91
C ILE A 329 15.36 7.38 4.19
N GLN A 330 16.18 8.36 4.59
CA GLN A 330 15.74 9.73 4.81
C GLN A 330 15.10 10.31 3.54
N ARG A 331 15.80 10.25 2.41
CA ARG A 331 15.30 10.74 1.12
C ARG A 331 13.98 10.09 0.70
N MET A 332 13.84 8.77 0.90
CA MET A 332 12.60 8.06 0.61
C MET A 332 11.44 8.48 1.51
N SER A 333 11.75 8.89 2.74
CA SER A 333 10.75 9.18 3.78
C SER A 333 10.38 10.66 3.85
N GLU A 334 11.27 11.57 3.47
CA GLU A 334 11.10 13.03 3.63
C GLU A 334 9.80 13.54 3.02
N ARG A 335 9.51 13.09 1.81
CA ARG A 335 8.35 13.58 1.07
C ARG A 335 7.02 13.20 1.73
N TYR A 336 6.94 12.07 2.40
CA TYR A 336 5.69 11.48 2.83
C TYR A 336 5.48 11.52 4.33
N LEU A 337 6.55 11.33 5.09
CA LEU A 337 6.45 11.16 6.53
C LEU A 337 6.76 12.43 7.32
N PHE A 338 7.70 13.24 6.82
CA PHE A 338 8.21 14.38 7.57
C PHE A 338 7.53 15.71 7.23
N TRP A 339 6.31 15.66 6.73
CA TRP A 339 5.52 16.85 6.51
C TRP A 339 5.00 17.47 7.81
N PRO A 340 4.61 18.77 7.77
CA PRO A 340 4.26 19.51 8.99
C PRO A 340 3.08 18.93 9.75
N LYS A 341 2.13 18.31 9.06
CA LYS A 341 0.95 17.67 9.65
C LYS A 341 0.97 16.17 9.39
N PRO A 342 0.16 15.36 10.11
CA PRO A 342 0.08 13.95 9.81
C PRO A 342 -0.26 13.74 8.35
N THR A 343 0.42 12.82 7.71
CA THR A 343 0.15 12.41 6.33
C THR A 343 -1.09 11.53 6.21
N VAL A 344 -2.07 11.80 7.03
CA VAL A 344 -3.38 11.18 6.99
C VAL A 344 -4.34 12.17 6.34
N TYR A 345 -4.90 11.78 5.23
CA TYR A 345 -5.73 12.67 4.43
C TYR A 345 -7.14 12.68 4.93
N TYR A 346 -7.64 13.86 5.10
CA TYR A 346 -8.96 14.12 5.60
C TYR A 346 -9.70 15.11 4.67
N PRO A 347 -10.97 14.91 4.39
CA PRO A 347 -11.78 13.72 4.62
C PRO A 347 -11.53 12.65 3.54
N PHE A 348 -11.19 11.44 3.93
CA PHE A 348 -10.92 10.37 2.97
C PHE A 348 -12.15 9.55 2.56
N ASP A 349 -13.30 9.80 3.16
CA ASP A 349 -14.62 9.26 2.79
C ASP A 349 -15.43 10.20 1.88
N ASP A 350 -14.85 11.33 1.45
CA ASP A 350 -15.50 12.22 0.49
C ASP A 350 -15.49 11.59 -0.92
N PRO A 351 -16.66 11.37 -1.54
CA PRO A 351 -16.74 10.75 -2.88
C PRO A 351 -16.08 11.59 -3.99
N ASN A 352 -15.87 12.89 -3.76
CA ASN A 352 -15.19 13.77 -4.69
C ASN A 352 -13.67 13.80 -4.50
N GLY A 353 -13.17 13.11 -3.48
CA GLY A 353 -11.75 13.05 -3.19
C GLY A 353 -10.95 12.24 -4.21
N LEU A 354 -9.63 12.42 -4.20
CA LEU A 354 -8.72 11.70 -5.07
C LEU A 354 -8.81 10.18 -4.86
N TRP A 355 -8.80 9.73 -3.61
CA TRP A 355 -8.74 8.30 -3.30
C TRP A 355 -9.99 7.54 -3.75
N PRO A 356 -11.23 8.01 -3.48
CA PRO A 356 -12.42 7.39 -4.07
C PRO A 356 -12.37 7.28 -5.60
N LYS A 357 -11.82 8.29 -6.27
CA LYS A 357 -11.71 8.26 -7.73
C LYS A 357 -10.65 7.26 -8.22
N GLU A 358 -9.47 7.20 -7.59
CA GLU A 358 -8.45 6.20 -7.90
C GLU A 358 -8.95 4.78 -7.64
N GLU A 359 -9.68 4.56 -6.56
CA GLU A 359 -10.28 3.28 -6.21
C GLU A 359 -11.37 2.84 -7.20
N GLY A 360 -12.15 3.79 -7.72
CA GLY A 360 -13.08 3.50 -8.81
C GLY A 360 -12.37 2.96 -10.05
N ARG A 361 -11.20 3.52 -10.39
CA ARG A 361 -10.36 3.04 -11.52
C ARG A 361 -9.90 1.60 -11.32
N ILE A 362 -9.32 1.29 -10.15
CA ILE A 362 -8.83 -0.07 -9.88
C ILE A 362 -9.98 -1.07 -9.77
N SER A 363 -11.15 -0.66 -9.26
CA SER A 363 -12.34 -1.51 -9.17
C SER A 363 -12.88 -1.87 -10.53
N GLU A 364 -12.99 -0.91 -11.43
CA GLU A 364 -13.44 -1.14 -12.80
C GLU A 364 -12.48 -2.04 -13.57
N TRP A 365 -11.17 -1.77 -13.46
CA TRP A 365 -10.15 -2.63 -14.06
C TRP A 365 -10.24 -4.06 -13.52
N ALA A 366 -10.27 -4.23 -12.20
CA ALA A 366 -10.26 -5.55 -11.59
C ALA A 366 -11.50 -6.38 -11.97
N PHE A 367 -12.67 -5.73 -12.06
CA PHE A 367 -13.90 -6.39 -12.46
C PHE A 367 -13.89 -6.76 -13.96
N THR A 368 -13.50 -5.84 -14.83
CA THR A 368 -13.54 -6.04 -16.28
C THR A 368 -12.50 -7.06 -16.76
N THR A 369 -11.37 -7.18 -16.07
CA THR A 369 -10.34 -8.17 -16.37
C THR A 369 -10.57 -9.51 -15.67
N GLY A 370 -11.57 -9.59 -14.77
CA GLY A 370 -11.83 -10.79 -13.97
C GLY A 370 -10.81 -11.00 -12.84
N ALA A 371 -9.98 -10.01 -12.51
CA ALA A 371 -9.12 -10.02 -11.34
C ALA A 371 -9.94 -9.96 -10.04
N SER A 372 -11.14 -9.36 -10.09
CA SER A 372 -12.15 -9.41 -9.02
C SER A 372 -13.37 -10.19 -9.48
N LYS A 373 -13.88 -11.07 -8.62
CA LYS A 373 -15.09 -11.85 -8.91
C LYS A 373 -16.37 -11.01 -8.81
N ASN A 374 -16.39 -10.11 -7.83
CA ASN A 374 -17.54 -9.25 -7.59
C ASN A 374 -17.14 -7.80 -7.91
N ARG A 375 -18.09 -7.04 -8.45
CA ARG A 375 -17.89 -5.61 -8.63
C ARG A 375 -17.87 -4.93 -7.26
N VAL A 376 -16.84 -4.15 -7.01
CA VAL A 376 -16.76 -3.25 -5.85
C VAL A 376 -17.22 -1.88 -6.33
N THR A 377 -18.24 -1.34 -5.69
CA THR A 377 -18.89 -0.08 -6.05
C THR A 377 -18.30 1.09 -5.25
N ASP A 378 -18.59 2.32 -5.68
CA ASP A 378 -18.25 3.52 -4.90
C ASP A 378 -18.88 3.48 -3.50
N ALA A 379 -20.10 2.91 -3.37
CA ALA A 379 -20.75 2.74 -2.08
C ALA A 379 -19.99 1.78 -1.16
N ASP A 380 -19.42 0.68 -1.69
CA ASP A 380 -18.59 -0.24 -0.90
C ASP A 380 -17.34 0.48 -0.38
N TRP A 381 -16.71 1.30 -1.22
CA TRP A 381 -15.55 2.10 -0.83
C TRP A 381 -15.89 3.18 0.20
N LEU A 382 -17.03 3.86 0.06
CA LEU A 382 -17.48 4.83 1.05
C LEU A 382 -17.83 4.15 2.39
N ASN A 383 -18.46 2.98 2.33
CA ASN A 383 -18.83 2.23 3.52
C ASN A 383 -17.63 1.68 4.30
N VAL A 384 -16.51 1.37 3.62
CA VAL A 384 -15.32 0.88 4.31
C VAL A 384 -14.62 1.96 5.12
N ARG A 385 -14.80 3.24 4.77
CA ARG A 385 -14.13 4.39 5.39
C ARG A 385 -14.90 4.90 6.60
N LYS A 386 -14.17 5.49 7.55
CA LYS A 386 -14.75 6.12 8.74
C LYS A 386 -13.88 7.30 9.21
N THR A 387 -14.22 8.49 8.77
CA THR A 387 -13.45 9.71 9.13
C THR A 387 -13.71 10.21 10.54
N SER A 388 -14.81 9.80 11.18
CA SER A 388 -15.13 10.27 12.54
C SER A 388 -14.03 10.00 13.56
N TYR A 389 -13.31 8.88 13.44
CA TYR A 389 -12.19 8.57 14.34
C TYR A 389 -11.04 9.56 14.19
N MET A 390 -10.66 9.88 12.95
CA MET A 390 -9.63 10.90 12.69
C MET A 390 -10.10 12.28 13.13
N ALA A 391 -11.37 12.63 12.88
CA ALA A 391 -11.95 13.90 13.33
C ALA A 391 -11.89 14.05 14.86
N ASN A 392 -12.16 12.97 15.57
CA ASN A 392 -12.07 12.95 17.03
C ASN A 392 -10.62 13.14 17.49
N THR A 393 -9.67 12.45 16.88
CA THR A 393 -8.25 12.64 17.17
C THR A 393 -7.80 14.07 16.89
N PHE A 394 -8.20 14.66 15.76
CA PHE A 394 -7.88 16.05 15.44
C PHE A 394 -8.42 17.03 16.49
N LYS A 395 -9.65 16.82 16.95
CA LYS A 395 -10.23 17.61 18.05
C LYS A 395 -9.43 17.46 19.35
N LYS A 396 -9.01 16.25 19.72
CA LYS A 396 -8.15 16.01 20.89
C LYS A 396 -6.81 16.75 20.77
N LEU A 397 -6.27 16.85 19.56
CA LEU A 397 -5.03 17.58 19.28
C LEU A 397 -5.22 19.10 19.18
N GLY A 398 -6.45 19.58 19.24
CA GLY A 398 -6.77 21.00 19.04
C GLY A 398 -6.64 21.45 17.58
N TRP A 399 -6.73 20.50 16.64
CA TRP A 399 -6.66 20.79 15.20
C TRP A 399 -8.04 21.01 14.61
N ALA A 400 -8.09 21.86 13.59
CA ALA A 400 -9.30 22.02 12.80
C ALA A 400 -9.58 20.73 12.01
N VAL A 401 -10.83 20.28 12.05
CA VAL A 401 -11.30 19.22 11.16
C VAL A 401 -11.57 19.84 9.81
N PRO A 402 -10.94 19.36 8.71
CA PRO A 402 -11.17 19.89 7.39
C PRO A 402 -12.65 19.77 6.97
N THR A 403 -13.16 20.80 6.31
CA THR A 403 -14.54 20.86 5.83
C THR A 403 -14.64 20.89 4.31
N ARG A 404 -13.50 20.93 3.63
CA ARG A 404 -13.42 20.92 2.16
C ARG A 404 -13.00 19.56 1.67
N PRO A 405 -13.46 19.15 0.47
CA PRO A 405 -12.97 17.95 -0.18
C PRO A 405 -11.45 17.99 -0.30
N PRO A 406 -10.78 16.84 -0.21
CA PRO A 406 -9.35 16.74 -0.45
C PRO A 406 -9.03 17.15 -1.89
N PHE A 407 -7.78 17.51 -2.10
CA PHE A 407 -7.27 17.86 -3.41
C PHE A 407 -7.62 16.81 -4.47
N LEU A 408 -8.08 17.31 -5.62
CA LEU A 408 -8.28 16.51 -6.82
C LEU A 408 -7.45 17.16 -7.94
N PRO A 409 -6.58 16.39 -8.63
CA PRO A 409 -5.80 16.92 -9.73
C PRO A 409 -6.65 17.56 -10.82
N LYS A 410 -6.25 18.71 -11.35
CA LYS A 410 -6.97 19.44 -12.40
C LYS A 410 -7.17 18.61 -13.68
N ASP A 411 -6.23 17.74 -13.96
CA ASP A 411 -6.23 16.86 -15.12
C ASP A 411 -6.79 15.46 -14.82
N PHE A 412 -7.47 15.27 -13.67
CA PHE A 412 -8.14 14.02 -13.37
C PHE A 412 -9.28 13.75 -14.36
N ALA A 413 -9.11 12.70 -15.16
CA ALA A 413 -10.06 12.34 -16.22
C ALA A 413 -11.32 11.62 -15.72
N GLY A 414 -11.46 11.43 -14.40
CA GLY A 414 -12.58 10.70 -13.81
C GLY A 414 -12.38 9.19 -13.76
N VAL A 415 -13.43 8.50 -13.32
CA VAL A 415 -13.50 7.03 -13.32
C VAL A 415 -13.91 6.55 -14.69
N GLY A 416 -13.38 5.44 -15.15
CA GLY A 416 -13.74 4.87 -16.42
C GLY A 416 -12.85 3.69 -16.80
N LYS A 417 -13.00 3.25 -18.03
CA LYS A 417 -12.16 2.18 -18.59
C LYS A 417 -10.79 2.73 -18.98
N LEU A 418 -9.78 1.88 -18.90
CA LEU A 418 -8.48 2.18 -19.49
C LEU A 418 -8.64 2.46 -21.01
N PRO A 419 -7.84 3.36 -21.60
CA PRO A 419 -6.73 4.09 -20.99
C PRO A 419 -7.16 5.37 -20.29
N TYR A 420 -6.36 5.80 -19.30
CA TYR A 420 -6.48 7.10 -18.65
C TYR A 420 -5.35 8.03 -19.10
N LYS A 421 -5.64 9.33 -19.13
CA LYS A 421 -4.59 10.32 -19.25
C LYS A 421 -3.71 10.31 -17.99
N PRO A 422 -2.38 10.23 -18.10
CA PRO A 422 -1.51 10.29 -16.93
C PRO A 422 -1.63 11.64 -16.22
N TYR A 423 -1.38 11.64 -14.92
CA TYR A 423 -1.33 12.87 -14.13
C TYR A 423 -0.15 13.74 -14.55
N SER A 424 -0.28 15.07 -14.37
CA SER A 424 0.83 15.99 -14.56
C SER A 424 1.95 15.76 -13.55
N ALA A 425 3.18 16.15 -13.93
CA ALA A 425 4.33 16.03 -13.06
C ALA A 425 4.20 16.85 -11.75
N GLU A 426 3.44 17.92 -11.75
CA GLU A 426 3.21 18.78 -10.59
C GLU A 426 2.64 18.01 -9.38
N ILE A 427 1.78 17.01 -9.63
CA ILE A 427 1.23 16.14 -8.58
C ILE A 427 2.31 15.30 -7.90
N LEU A 428 3.37 14.96 -8.64
CA LEU A 428 4.42 14.04 -8.21
C LEU A 428 5.59 14.76 -7.55
N THR A 429 5.83 16.01 -7.91
CA THR A 429 7.04 16.75 -7.54
C THR A 429 6.76 17.93 -6.61
N GLY A 430 5.52 18.38 -6.53
CA GLY A 430 5.14 19.48 -5.64
C GLY A 430 5.24 19.09 -4.16
N PRO A 431 5.36 20.07 -3.25
CA PRO A 431 5.23 19.82 -1.83
C PRO A 431 3.80 19.33 -1.63
N ALA A 432 3.65 18.06 -1.50
CA ALA A 432 2.42 17.35 -1.26
C ALA A 432 1.13 18.02 -1.77
N PRO A 433 0.59 17.49 -2.81
CA PRO A 433 -0.70 17.95 -3.32
C PRO A 433 -1.86 17.58 -2.39
N PHE A 434 -1.60 17.02 -1.23
CA PHE A 434 -2.57 16.45 -0.33
C PHE A 434 -2.23 16.78 1.13
N PRO A 435 -3.11 17.14 1.92
CA PRO A 435 -4.28 17.95 1.78
C PRO A 435 -3.92 19.37 1.36
N GLU A 436 -4.75 20.34 1.59
CA GLU A 436 -4.57 21.72 1.16
C GLU A 436 -3.14 22.26 1.33
N PRO A 437 -2.42 22.62 0.26
CA PRO A 437 -1.01 23.01 0.33
C PRO A 437 -0.72 24.11 1.35
N GLY A 438 -1.65 25.08 1.51
CA GLY A 438 -1.50 26.16 2.46
C GLY A 438 -1.57 25.76 3.94
N GLU A 439 -2.18 24.61 4.25
CA GLU A 439 -2.23 24.09 5.62
C GLU A 439 -0.98 23.29 5.96
N LEU A 440 -0.34 22.69 4.97
CA LEU A 440 0.85 21.86 5.13
C LEU A 440 2.13 22.67 5.27
N THR A 441 2.18 23.83 4.65
CA THR A 441 3.37 24.69 4.66
C THR A 441 3.47 25.58 5.89
N LYS A 442 2.43 25.65 6.72
CA LYS A 442 2.44 26.45 7.94
C LYS A 442 2.97 25.62 9.12
N PRO A 443 3.77 26.22 9.99
CA PRO A 443 4.07 25.65 11.29
C PRO A 443 2.77 25.29 12.03
N TRP A 444 2.75 24.18 12.72
CA TRP A 444 1.60 23.76 13.50
C TRP A 444 1.98 23.67 14.98
N THR A 445 1.07 24.05 15.85
CA THR A 445 1.30 24.08 17.30
C THR A 445 0.44 23.01 17.97
N PHE A 446 1.07 22.28 18.88
CA PHE A 446 0.40 21.31 19.70
C PHE A 446 0.88 21.44 21.15
N LYS A 447 -0.04 21.67 22.08
CA LYS A 447 0.24 21.90 23.50
C LYS A 447 1.38 22.89 23.75
N GLY A 448 1.36 24.02 23.08
CA GLY A 448 2.34 25.10 23.23
C GLY A 448 3.69 24.88 22.55
N LYS A 449 3.93 23.71 21.97
CA LYS A 449 5.13 23.45 21.17
C LYS A 449 4.84 23.61 19.68
N THR A 450 5.62 24.43 19.01
CA THR A 450 5.51 24.65 17.56
C THR A 450 6.45 23.71 16.82
N TYR A 451 5.89 23.03 15.82
CA TYR A 451 6.62 22.15 14.90
C TYR A 451 6.66 22.86 13.54
N SER A 452 7.85 23.02 13.00
CA SER A 452 8.06 23.54 11.65
C SER A 452 8.21 22.39 10.66
N THR A 453 7.99 22.70 9.39
CA THR A 453 8.29 21.80 8.26
C THR A 453 9.77 21.53 8.13
#